data_caf45d47ae7cd6c8302b2e4e480c5c3d
#
_entry.id   caf45d47ae7cd6c8302b2e4e480c5c3d
#
_cell.length_a   1.000
_cell.length_b   1.000
_cell.length_c   1.000
_cell.angle_alpha   90.00
_cell.angle_beta   90.00
_cell.angle_gamma   90.00
#
_symmetry.space_group_name_H-M   'P 1'
#
loop_
_entity.id
_entity.type
_entity.pdbx_description
1 polymer ?
#
loop_
_entity_poly.entity_id
_entity_poly.type
_entity_poly.pdbx_seq_one_letter_code
_entity_poly.pdbx_strand_id
1 'polypeptide(L)'
;MNEYCFNLNLDIYPLRNDVSLDDLPKEQWNLISVDVINPDLLSFLKLKGINISVVSSFYDSGTNFEQKIHIDFPTMCDMTKLIWAWGEHHVMNWYMPEDQNNLEFVIDKNSTNPSNGIRNYSVYDRQSLNVVHTSKIGFPSLIQVGIPHQGINFAGVRRSLTVILHDEKNNVIPMNRARSIFKSYILP
;
A
#
# COMPACT_ATOMS: atom_id res chain seq x y z
N MET A 1 -1.86 18.68 7.92
CA MET A 1 -2.55 18.24 6.67
C MET A 1 -2.13 16.81 6.43
N ASN A 2 -3.06 15.90 6.14
CA ASN A 2 -2.70 14.50 5.90
C ASN A 2 -1.89 14.41 4.59
N GLU A 3 -0.64 13.94 4.66
CA GLU A 3 0.25 13.82 3.50
C GLU A 3 0.50 12.36 3.11
N TYR A 4 0.07 11.42 3.95
CA TYR A 4 0.45 10.01 3.85
C TYR A 4 -0.63 9.09 3.30
N CYS A 5 -1.90 9.49 3.42
CA CYS A 5 -3.05 8.70 3.01
C CYS A 5 -4.18 9.58 2.50
N PHE A 6 -4.74 9.26 1.34
CA PHE A 6 -5.89 9.95 0.76
C PHE A 6 -6.94 8.92 0.38
N ASN A 7 -8.07 8.92 1.07
CA ASN A 7 -9.22 8.11 0.72
C ASN A 7 -9.85 8.64 -0.57
N LEU A 8 -10.25 7.74 -1.45
CA LEU A 8 -10.81 8.08 -2.76
C LEU A 8 -12.27 7.63 -2.88
N ASN A 9 -13.09 8.48 -3.43
CA ASN A 9 -14.42 8.13 -3.88
C ASN A 9 -14.35 7.50 -5.28
N LEU A 10 -13.91 6.23 -5.33
CA LEU A 10 -13.88 5.43 -6.55
C LEU A 10 -14.96 4.36 -6.45
N ASP A 11 -16.02 4.49 -7.23
CA ASP A 11 -17.12 3.52 -7.29
C ASP A 11 -16.81 2.41 -8.31
N ILE A 12 -15.58 1.87 -8.24
CA ILE A 12 -15.14 0.76 -9.07
C ILE A 12 -14.56 -0.31 -8.15
N TYR A 13 -15.21 -1.48 -8.12
CA TYR A 13 -14.69 -2.62 -7.39
C TYR A 13 -13.40 -3.14 -8.05
N PRO A 14 -12.30 -3.40 -7.30
CA PRO A 14 -11.00 -3.64 -7.90
C PRO A 14 -10.85 -4.99 -8.59
N LEU A 15 -11.63 -6.00 -8.20
CA LEU A 15 -11.57 -7.34 -8.80
C LEU A 15 -12.61 -7.49 -9.90
N ARG A 16 -12.32 -8.37 -10.84
CA ARG A 16 -13.30 -8.81 -11.84
C ARG A 16 -14.53 -9.43 -11.17
N ASN A 17 -15.67 -9.38 -11.84
CA ASN A 17 -16.95 -9.87 -11.30
C ASN A 17 -16.97 -11.39 -11.06
N ASP A 18 -16.11 -12.14 -11.73
CA ASP A 18 -15.94 -13.57 -11.58
C ASP A 18 -14.83 -13.99 -10.60
N VAL A 19 -14.23 -13.01 -9.89
CA VAL A 19 -13.18 -13.21 -8.88
C VAL A 19 -13.66 -12.67 -7.55
N SER A 20 -13.73 -13.53 -6.55
CA SER A 20 -14.04 -13.14 -5.18
C SER A 20 -12.77 -12.90 -4.35
N LEU A 21 -12.93 -12.22 -3.21
CA LEU A 21 -11.83 -12.09 -2.24
C LEU A 21 -11.38 -13.46 -1.71
N ASP A 22 -12.27 -14.46 -1.70
CA ASP A 22 -11.95 -15.81 -1.21
C ASP A 22 -11.13 -16.62 -2.19
N ASP A 23 -11.10 -16.23 -3.47
CA ASP A 23 -10.28 -16.84 -4.50
C ASP A 23 -8.82 -16.35 -4.44
N LEU A 24 -8.57 -15.23 -3.74
CA LEU A 24 -7.22 -14.73 -3.55
C LEU A 24 -6.44 -15.58 -2.53
N PRO A 25 -5.12 -15.69 -2.68
CA PRO A 25 -4.28 -16.44 -1.74
C PRO A 25 -4.50 -16.01 -0.29
N LYS A 26 -4.51 -17.00 0.63
CA LYS A 26 -4.71 -16.79 2.08
C LYS A 26 -3.37 -16.79 2.83
N GLU A 27 -2.36 -16.20 2.23
CA GLU A 27 -1.04 -16.00 2.82
C GLU A 27 -0.80 -14.51 3.07
N GLN A 28 0.14 -14.19 3.95
CA GLN A 28 0.37 -12.79 4.37
C GLN A 28 0.72 -11.86 3.20
N TRP A 29 1.46 -12.34 2.18
CA TRP A 29 1.79 -11.53 1.01
C TRP A 29 1.91 -12.38 -0.24
N ASN A 30 1.22 -11.99 -1.28
CA ASN A 30 1.25 -12.69 -2.56
C ASN A 30 1.29 -11.71 -3.72
N LEU A 31 2.15 -11.97 -4.69
CA LEU A 31 1.99 -11.38 -6.01
C LEU A 31 0.88 -12.13 -6.73
N ILE A 32 -0.02 -11.40 -7.35
CA ILE A 32 -1.13 -11.96 -8.11
C ILE A 32 -1.12 -11.40 -9.53
N SER A 33 -1.75 -12.14 -10.47
CA SER A 33 -1.85 -11.68 -11.85
C SER A 33 -2.68 -10.39 -11.94
N VAL A 34 -2.29 -9.48 -12.81
CA VAL A 34 -3.09 -8.31 -13.17
C VAL A 34 -4.44 -8.69 -13.79
N ASP A 35 -4.56 -9.91 -14.32
CA ASP A 35 -5.79 -10.42 -14.95
C ASP A 35 -6.97 -10.55 -13.97
N VAL A 36 -6.71 -10.56 -12.66
CA VAL A 36 -7.78 -10.57 -11.64
C VAL A 36 -8.40 -9.17 -11.44
N ILE A 37 -7.76 -8.13 -11.95
CA ILE A 37 -8.23 -6.75 -11.80
C ILE A 37 -9.40 -6.48 -12.75
N ASN A 38 -10.37 -5.72 -12.24
CA ASN A 38 -11.52 -5.28 -13.00
C ASN A 38 -11.10 -4.49 -14.25
N PRO A 39 -11.53 -4.88 -15.47
CA PRO A 39 -11.22 -4.18 -16.70
C PRO A 39 -11.63 -2.70 -16.71
N ASP A 40 -12.73 -2.37 -16.03
CA ASP A 40 -13.19 -0.97 -15.92
C ASP A 40 -12.20 -0.14 -15.09
N LEU A 41 -11.64 -0.72 -14.03
CA LEU A 41 -10.58 -0.08 -13.25
C LEU A 41 -9.32 0.12 -14.09
N LEU A 42 -8.90 -0.90 -14.84
CA LEU A 42 -7.73 -0.79 -15.73
C LEU A 42 -7.94 0.30 -16.79
N SER A 43 -9.13 0.35 -17.38
CA SER A 43 -9.51 1.35 -18.38
C SER A 43 -9.53 2.76 -17.78
N PHE A 44 -10.12 2.91 -16.59
CA PHE A 44 -10.12 4.17 -15.84
C PHE A 44 -8.71 4.67 -15.56
N LEU A 45 -7.83 3.80 -15.04
CA LEU A 45 -6.44 4.16 -14.74
C LEU A 45 -5.67 4.53 -16.00
N LYS A 46 -5.86 3.78 -17.09
CA LYS A 46 -5.23 4.08 -18.38
C LYS A 46 -5.65 5.44 -18.93
N LEU A 47 -6.92 5.82 -18.80
CA LEU A 47 -7.41 7.16 -19.18
C LEU A 47 -6.75 8.29 -18.36
N LYS A 48 -6.23 7.96 -17.17
CA LYS A 48 -5.45 8.89 -16.32
C LYS A 48 -3.95 8.85 -16.61
N GLY A 49 -3.50 8.12 -17.63
CA GLY A 49 -2.08 7.91 -17.94
C GLY A 49 -1.37 7.01 -16.93
N ILE A 50 -2.12 6.11 -16.28
CA ILE A 50 -1.59 5.18 -15.27
C ILE A 50 -1.65 3.76 -15.80
N ASN A 51 -0.52 3.06 -15.69
CA ASN A 51 -0.40 1.63 -15.88
C ASN A 51 -0.22 0.92 -14.54
N ILE A 52 -0.67 -0.33 -14.46
CA ILE A 52 -0.42 -1.22 -13.33
C ILE A 52 0.53 -2.33 -13.79
N SER A 53 1.63 -2.54 -13.09
CA SER A 53 2.57 -3.62 -13.40
C SER A 53 2.67 -4.66 -12.27
N VAL A 54 2.38 -4.26 -11.06
CA VAL A 54 2.47 -5.12 -9.87
C VAL A 54 1.18 -5.03 -9.08
N VAL A 55 0.60 -6.18 -8.85
CA VAL A 55 -0.57 -6.36 -8.00
C VAL A 55 -0.19 -7.31 -6.88
N SER A 56 -0.52 -6.96 -5.65
CA SER A 56 -0.30 -7.83 -4.50
C SER A 56 -1.53 -7.92 -3.61
N SER A 57 -1.77 -9.11 -3.06
CA SER A 57 -2.77 -9.35 -2.04
C SER A 57 -2.12 -9.61 -0.71
N PHE A 58 -2.83 -9.27 0.36
CA PHE A 58 -2.47 -9.57 1.73
C PHE A 58 -3.67 -10.18 2.44
N TYR A 59 -3.40 -11.21 3.23
CA TYR A 59 -4.39 -11.86 4.09
C TYR A 59 -3.83 -12.01 5.50
N ASP A 60 -4.65 -11.70 6.49
CA ASP A 60 -4.41 -11.97 7.88
C ASP A 60 -5.67 -12.54 8.53
N SER A 61 -5.52 -13.66 9.23
CA SER A 61 -6.61 -14.41 9.85
C SER A 61 -7.16 -13.80 11.14
N GLY A 62 -6.58 -12.71 11.64
CA GLY A 62 -7.17 -11.94 12.73
C GLY A 62 -6.62 -12.16 14.13
N THR A 63 -5.36 -12.52 14.27
CA THR A 63 -4.72 -12.75 15.55
C THR A 63 -3.75 -11.64 15.97
N ASN A 64 -4.23 -10.40 16.12
CA ASN A 64 -3.38 -9.27 16.55
C ASN A 64 -2.07 -9.18 15.76
N PHE A 65 -2.18 -9.05 14.45
CA PHE A 65 -1.03 -9.01 13.57
C PHE A 65 -0.49 -7.59 13.43
N GLU A 66 0.77 -7.42 13.73
CA GLU A 66 1.53 -6.20 13.45
C GLU A 66 2.62 -6.51 12.42
N GLN A 67 2.57 -5.83 11.28
CA GLN A 67 3.68 -5.87 10.34
C GLN A 67 4.92 -5.26 10.99
N LYS A 68 6.12 -5.66 10.56
CA LYS A 68 7.33 -4.90 10.89
C LYS A 68 7.22 -3.48 10.29
N ILE A 69 7.74 -2.47 11.00
CA ILE A 69 7.86 -1.12 10.43
C ILE A 69 8.88 -1.20 9.28
N HIS A 70 8.48 -0.80 8.09
CA HIS A 70 9.30 -0.94 6.89
C HIS A 70 9.04 0.17 5.88
N ILE A 71 9.90 0.25 4.89
CA ILE A 71 9.67 1.02 3.65
C ILE A 71 9.71 0.06 2.47
N ASP A 72 8.79 0.25 1.53
CA ASP A 72 8.71 -0.62 0.36
C ASP A 72 9.82 -0.34 -0.66
N PHE A 73 10.25 0.93 -0.76
CA PHE A 73 11.29 1.38 -1.69
C PHE A 73 12.22 2.39 -1.02
N PRO A 74 13.40 1.95 -0.55
CA PRO A 74 14.34 2.83 0.17
C PRO A 74 14.84 4.02 -0.65
N THR A 75 14.81 3.92 -1.97
CA THR A 75 15.33 4.95 -2.88
C THR A 75 14.27 5.94 -3.36
N MET A 76 13.00 5.77 -2.97
CA MET A 76 11.87 6.59 -3.43
C MET A 76 10.96 6.96 -2.27
N CYS A 77 11.32 8.00 -1.53
CA CYS A 77 10.61 8.43 -0.31
C CYS A 77 9.15 8.84 -0.55
N ASP A 78 8.75 9.24 -1.72
CA ASP A 78 7.39 9.64 -2.06
C ASP A 78 6.63 8.61 -2.93
N MET A 79 7.11 7.37 -2.95
CA MET A 79 6.43 6.27 -3.64
C MET A 79 5.01 6.05 -3.12
N THR A 80 4.10 5.83 -4.06
CA THR A 80 2.66 5.65 -3.81
C THR A 80 2.16 4.30 -4.29
N LYS A 81 1.24 3.73 -3.50
CA LYS A 81 0.39 2.61 -3.91
C LYS A 81 -1.08 3.03 -3.83
N LEU A 82 -1.90 2.42 -4.67
CA LEU A 82 -3.35 2.43 -4.50
C LEU A 82 -3.73 1.12 -3.79
N ILE A 83 -4.47 1.25 -2.69
CA ILE A 83 -4.86 0.12 -1.83
C ILE A 83 -6.39 0.08 -1.66
N TRP A 84 -6.92 -1.14 -1.65
CA TRP A 84 -8.22 -1.48 -1.09
C TRP A 84 -7.98 -2.38 0.10
N ALA A 85 -8.67 -2.11 1.21
CA ALA A 85 -8.58 -2.95 2.40
C ALA A 85 -9.97 -3.29 2.92
N TRP A 86 -10.14 -4.54 3.30
CA TRP A 86 -11.35 -5.09 3.87
C TRP A 86 -11.07 -5.65 5.27
N GLY A 87 -12.01 -5.49 6.15
CA GLY A 87 -11.92 -5.79 7.58
C GLY A 87 -12.21 -4.54 8.41
N GLU A 88 -12.64 -4.73 9.65
CA GLU A 88 -13.13 -3.62 10.49
C GLU A 88 -12.08 -3.05 11.43
N HIS A 89 -11.13 -3.88 11.84
CA HIS A 89 -10.25 -3.59 12.98
C HIS A 89 -8.77 -3.45 12.57
N HIS A 90 -8.51 -2.68 11.51
CA HIS A 90 -7.15 -2.44 11.07
C HIS A 90 -6.86 -0.96 10.89
N VAL A 91 -5.60 -0.60 11.06
CA VAL A 91 -5.06 0.73 10.77
C VAL A 91 -3.73 0.62 10.05
N MET A 92 -3.33 1.73 9.47
CA MET A 92 -1.98 1.92 8.96
C MET A 92 -1.35 3.12 9.67
N ASN A 93 -0.15 2.92 10.18
CA ASN A 93 0.65 3.93 10.84
C ASN A 93 1.82 4.35 9.94
N TRP A 94 2.15 5.63 9.96
CA TRP A 94 3.36 6.19 9.39
C TRP A 94 4.24 6.74 10.49
N TYR A 95 5.53 6.63 10.29
CA TYR A 95 6.54 6.93 11.31
C TYR A 95 7.59 7.88 10.77
N MET A 96 8.12 8.71 11.68
CA MET A 96 9.31 9.51 11.45
C MET A 96 10.31 9.26 12.58
N PRO A 97 11.62 9.30 12.29
CA PRO A 97 12.62 9.20 13.34
C PRO A 97 12.56 10.41 14.27
N GLU A 98 12.88 10.20 15.55
CA GLU A 98 13.03 11.30 16.51
C GLU A 98 14.16 12.26 16.10
N ASP A 99 15.25 11.71 15.58
CA ASP A 99 16.35 12.46 14.97
C ASP A 99 16.42 12.14 13.48
N GLN A 100 16.12 13.13 12.64
CA GLN A 100 16.14 12.98 11.19
C GLN A 100 17.53 12.62 10.63
N ASN A 101 18.60 12.80 11.41
CA ASN A 101 19.97 12.46 11.03
C ASN A 101 20.36 11.01 11.38
N ASN A 102 19.54 10.29 12.14
CA ASN A 102 19.85 8.96 12.67
C ASN A 102 18.84 7.88 12.20
N LEU A 103 18.60 7.83 10.90
CA LEU A 103 17.88 6.70 10.29
C LEU A 103 18.81 5.47 10.22
N GLU A 104 19.05 4.81 11.36
CA GLU A 104 19.57 3.46 11.34
C GLU A 104 18.46 2.51 10.93
N PHE A 105 18.48 2.07 9.68
CA PHE A 105 17.63 0.98 9.22
C PHE A 105 18.44 -0.31 9.16
N VAL A 106 17.87 -1.36 9.69
CA VAL A 106 18.41 -2.70 9.50
C VAL A 106 17.85 -3.23 8.18
N ILE A 107 18.75 -3.46 7.22
CA ILE A 107 18.36 -4.16 6.00
C ILE A 107 18.16 -5.63 6.36
N ASP A 108 16.93 -6.12 6.29
CA ASP A 108 16.67 -7.55 6.44
C ASP A 108 17.10 -8.28 5.15
N LYS A 109 18.35 -8.76 5.18
CA LYS A 109 18.99 -9.43 4.02
C LYS A 109 18.30 -10.75 3.63
N ASN A 110 17.47 -11.29 4.50
CA ASN A 110 16.80 -12.57 4.28
C ASN A 110 15.35 -12.40 3.78
N SER A 111 14.84 -11.18 3.77
CA SER A 111 13.48 -10.93 3.31
C SER A 111 13.47 -10.33 1.90
N THR A 112 12.49 -10.80 1.13
CA THR A 112 12.13 -10.19 -0.15
C THR A 112 10.79 -9.53 0.05
N ASN A 113 10.66 -8.25 -0.32
CA ASN A 113 9.36 -7.61 -0.33
C ASN A 113 8.50 -8.29 -1.42
N PRO A 114 7.47 -9.06 -1.05
CA PRO A 114 6.71 -9.83 -2.03
C PRO A 114 5.91 -8.94 -2.97
N SER A 115 5.61 -7.69 -2.57
CA SER A 115 4.81 -6.78 -3.39
C SER A 115 5.57 -6.17 -4.57
N ASN A 116 6.89 -6.24 -4.60
CA ASN A 116 7.69 -5.64 -5.66
C ASN A 116 8.92 -6.48 -6.04
N GLY A 117 9.13 -7.62 -5.38
CA GLY A 117 10.28 -8.51 -5.62
C GLY A 117 11.62 -7.94 -5.14
N ILE A 118 11.63 -6.79 -4.47
CA ILE A 118 12.87 -6.18 -3.97
C ILE A 118 13.40 -7.03 -2.83
N ARG A 119 14.63 -7.49 -2.98
CA ARG A 119 15.37 -8.15 -1.91
C ARG A 119 15.88 -7.12 -0.91
N ASN A 120 15.95 -7.52 0.36
CA ASN A 120 16.53 -6.70 1.43
C ASN A 120 15.75 -5.40 1.67
N TYR A 121 14.43 -5.48 1.91
CA TYR A 121 13.68 -4.29 2.27
C TYR A 121 14.06 -3.81 3.69
N SER A 122 14.03 -2.50 3.89
CA SER A 122 14.46 -1.88 5.14
C SER A 122 13.40 -2.04 6.23
N VAL A 123 13.85 -2.48 7.40
CA VAL A 123 13.03 -2.62 8.61
C VAL A 123 13.59 -1.69 9.68
N TYR A 124 12.71 -1.05 10.44
CA TYR A 124 13.08 -0.09 11.47
C TYR A 124 12.77 -0.62 12.87
N ASP A 125 13.60 -0.23 13.84
CA ASP A 125 13.28 -0.41 15.24
C ASP A 125 12.23 0.62 15.67
N ARG A 126 11.16 0.14 16.33
CA ARG A 126 10.07 0.98 16.82
C ARG A 126 10.53 2.00 17.87
N GLN A 127 11.58 1.70 18.63
CA GLN A 127 12.04 2.56 19.72
C GLN A 127 12.64 3.90 19.25
N SER A 128 13.07 3.97 18.00
CA SER A 128 13.66 5.18 17.41
C SER A 128 12.68 6.00 16.56
N LEU A 129 11.40 5.63 16.55
CA LEU A 129 10.41 6.18 15.64
C LEU A 129 9.15 6.68 16.34
N ASN A 130 8.71 7.88 15.98
CA ASN A 130 7.43 8.43 16.39
C ASN A 130 6.34 8.18 15.35
N VAL A 131 5.14 7.79 15.78
CA VAL A 131 3.96 7.77 14.91
C VAL A 131 3.58 9.21 14.56
N VAL A 132 3.62 9.54 13.28
CA VAL A 132 3.25 10.88 12.79
C VAL A 132 1.86 10.91 12.18
N HIS A 133 1.35 9.75 11.77
CA HIS A 133 0.00 9.63 11.23
C HIS A 133 -0.55 8.22 11.41
N THR A 134 -1.84 8.13 11.69
CA THR A 134 -2.61 6.89 11.71
C THR A 134 -3.86 7.06 10.85
N SER A 135 -4.13 6.10 9.99
CA SER A 135 -5.35 6.09 9.16
C SER A 135 -6.00 4.71 9.13
N LYS A 136 -7.33 4.70 9.21
CA LYS A 136 -8.12 3.52 8.84
C LYS A 136 -8.33 3.52 7.33
N ILE A 137 -7.93 2.44 6.67
CA ILE A 137 -8.12 2.28 5.23
C ILE A 137 -9.49 1.62 5.00
N GLY A 138 -10.52 2.43 4.89
CA GLY A 138 -11.91 1.95 4.68
C GLY A 138 -12.45 2.15 3.27
N PHE A 139 -11.70 2.86 2.42
CA PHE A 139 -12.00 3.17 1.02
C PHE A 139 -10.79 2.87 0.16
N PRO A 140 -10.93 2.83 -1.18
CA PRO A 140 -9.77 2.91 -2.05
C PRO A 140 -8.90 4.10 -1.63
N SER A 141 -7.62 3.89 -1.39
CA SER A 141 -6.77 4.95 -0.83
C SER A 141 -5.43 5.01 -1.54
N LEU A 142 -4.96 6.23 -1.80
CA LEU A 142 -3.56 6.47 -2.11
C LEU A 142 -2.77 6.45 -0.81
N ILE A 143 -1.74 5.63 -0.72
CA ILE A 143 -0.88 5.52 0.45
C ILE A 143 0.58 5.74 0.08
N GLN A 144 1.27 6.51 0.91
CA GLN A 144 2.72 6.69 0.78
C GLN A 144 3.44 5.52 1.44
N VAL A 145 4.29 4.84 0.69
CA VAL A 145 4.98 3.63 1.13
C VAL A 145 6.51 3.71 1.00
N GLY A 146 7.02 4.85 0.54
CA GLY A 146 8.45 5.17 0.50
C GLY A 146 9.01 5.71 1.81
N ILE A 147 8.19 5.83 2.86
CA ILE A 147 8.60 6.20 4.22
C ILE A 147 8.22 5.08 5.20
N PRO A 148 8.80 5.06 6.42
CA PRO A 148 8.49 4.04 7.40
C PRO A 148 7.00 3.95 7.69
N HIS A 149 6.44 2.76 7.51
CA HIS A 149 5.02 2.50 7.74
C HIS A 149 4.77 1.08 8.25
N GLN A 150 3.58 0.86 8.80
CA GLN A 150 3.19 -0.41 9.39
C GLN A 150 1.67 -0.60 9.26
N GLY A 151 1.25 -1.78 8.82
CA GLY A 151 -0.14 -2.21 8.94
C GLY A 151 -0.36 -2.98 10.23
N ILE A 152 -1.43 -2.66 10.96
CA ILE A 152 -1.82 -3.33 12.19
C ILE A 152 -3.24 -3.84 12.03
N ASN A 153 -3.47 -5.09 12.41
CA ASN A 153 -4.79 -5.68 12.52
C ASN A 153 -5.05 -6.10 13.97
N PHE A 154 -6.03 -5.49 14.61
CA PHE A 154 -6.33 -5.73 16.02
C PHE A 154 -7.22 -6.95 16.23
N ALA A 155 -8.12 -7.23 15.29
CA ALA A 155 -9.05 -8.36 15.38
C ALA A 155 -9.71 -8.63 14.03
N GLY A 156 -10.22 -9.86 13.85
CA GLY A 156 -10.96 -10.25 12.67
C GLY A 156 -10.08 -10.40 11.41
N VAL A 157 -10.66 -10.94 10.37
CA VAL A 157 -9.96 -11.13 9.10
C VAL A 157 -9.70 -9.78 8.44
N ARG A 158 -8.44 -9.56 8.04
CA ARG A 158 -8.05 -8.45 7.18
C ARG A 158 -7.58 -8.96 5.82
N ARG A 159 -8.07 -8.32 4.77
CA ARG A 159 -7.58 -8.50 3.41
C ARG A 159 -7.20 -7.17 2.82
N SER A 160 -6.22 -7.14 1.96
CA SER A 160 -5.98 -5.97 1.12
C SER A 160 -5.51 -6.37 -0.26
N LEU A 161 -5.80 -5.50 -1.21
CA LEU A 161 -5.29 -5.52 -2.57
C LEU A 161 -4.54 -4.22 -2.78
N THR A 162 -3.31 -4.32 -3.27
CA THR A 162 -2.49 -3.15 -3.57
C THR A 162 -1.98 -3.20 -4.99
N VAL A 163 -1.91 -2.04 -5.61
CA VAL A 163 -1.32 -1.87 -6.95
C VAL A 163 -0.28 -0.77 -6.93
N ILE A 164 0.84 -1.00 -7.61
CA ILE A 164 1.86 0.02 -7.85
C ILE A 164 1.46 0.77 -9.11
N LEU A 165 1.43 2.10 -8.99
CA LEU A 165 1.05 3.00 -10.07
C LEU A 165 2.28 3.39 -10.88
N HIS A 166 2.23 3.17 -12.19
CA HIS A 166 3.29 3.56 -13.13
C HIS A 166 2.74 4.54 -14.17
N ASP A 167 3.59 5.42 -14.65
CA ASP A 167 3.26 6.26 -15.78
C ASP A 167 3.45 5.50 -17.12
N GLU A 168 3.14 6.15 -18.24
CA GLU A 168 3.27 5.56 -19.58
C GLU A 168 4.71 5.16 -19.96
N LYS A 169 5.70 5.73 -19.25
CA LYS A 169 7.12 5.41 -19.40
C LYS A 169 7.59 4.33 -18.42
N ASN A 170 6.66 3.72 -17.70
CA ASN A 170 6.91 2.72 -16.66
C ASN A 170 7.70 3.23 -15.44
N ASN A 171 7.66 4.55 -15.18
CA ASN A 171 8.19 5.09 -13.93
C ASN A 171 7.11 5.00 -12.84
N VAL A 172 7.51 4.70 -11.62
CA VAL A 172 6.61 4.74 -10.46
C VAL A 172 6.10 6.17 -10.27
N ILE A 173 4.79 6.31 -10.03
CA ILE A 173 4.15 7.61 -9.83
C ILE A 173 4.32 8.03 -8.36
N PRO A 174 4.97 9.18 -8.07
CA PRO A 174 5.12 9.69 -6.72
C PRO A 174 3.81 10.22 -6.14
N MET A 175 3.71 10.33 -4.80
CA MET A 175 2.48 10.70 -4.08
C MET A 175 1.91 12.05 -4.53
N ASN A 176 2.74 13.05 -4.70
CA ASN A 176 2.31 14.38 -5.13
C ASN A 176 1.63 14.35 -6.52
N ARG A 177 2.19 13.57 -7.47
CA ARG A 177 1.61 13.38 -8.80
C ARG A 177 0.34 12.53 -8.74
N ALA A 178 0.34 11.43 -7.97
CA ALA A 178 -0.86 10.62 -7.77
C ALA A 178 -2.01 11.45 -7.17
N ARG A 179 -1.72 12.25 -6.13
CA ARG A 179 -2.69 13.18 -5.55
C ARG A 179 -3.26 14.18 -6.56
N SER A 180 -2.42 14.70 -7.45
CA SER A 180 -2.86 15.60 -8.51
C SER A 180 -3.80 14.91 -9.51
N ILE A 181 -3.46 13.68 -9.94
CA ILE A 181 -4.26 12.88 -10.89
C ILE A 181 -5.63 12.53 -10.29
N PHE A 182 -5.67 12.16 -9.01
CA PHE A 182 -6.89 11.74 -8.31
C PHE A 182 -7.60 12.88 -7.57
N LYS A 183 -7.20 14.14 -7.76
CA LYS A 183 -7.70 15.29 -6.97
C LYS A 183 -9.22 15.35 -6.85
N SER A 184 -9.95 15.09 -7.95
CA SER A 184 -11.42 15.12 -7.98
C SER A 184 -12.10 13.93 -7.29
N TYR A 185 -11.32 12.93 -6.89
CA TYR A 185 -11.82 11.74 -6.22
C TYR A 185 -11.42 11.70 -4.74
N ILE A 186 -10.55 12.58 -4.28
CA ILE A 186 -10.13 12.61 -2.87
C ILE A 186 -11.31 13.03 -2.01
N LEU A 187 -11.64 12.19 -1.02
CA LEU A 187 -12.62 12.49 0.00
C LEU A 187 -12.11 13.60 0.94
N PRO A 188 -13.00 14.49 1.42
CA PRO A 188 -12.64 15.58 2.33
C PRO A 188 -12.10 15.10 3.68
#